data_1b0566cf8d868a45bae2d8f20bcb2e14
#
_entry.id   1b0566cf8d868a45bae2d8f20bcb2e14
#
_cell.length_a   1.000
_cell.length_b   1.000
_cell.length_c   1.000
_cell.angle_alpha   90.00
_cell.angle_beta   90.00
_cell.angle_gamma   90.00
#
_symmetry.space_group_name_H-M   'P 1'
#
loop_
_entity.id
_entity.type
_entity.pdbx_description
1 polymer ?
#
loop_
_entity_poly.entity_id
_entity_poly.type
_entity_poly.pdbx_seq_one_letter_code
_entity_poly.pdbx_strand_id
1 'polypeptide(L)'
;QTYLQVSLSPMHLQKLRILAHHIRPSSFTRAFSSSLCEDTQAMLAKAKQSEGQPTLFDKILDKSVPSEMVYETEHVYCFRDIAPQAPTHVLCIPKVRDALTGLKMAEDRHEAILGKLMIAASKVAHMENLDEGYRIVVNDGPLGCQSVYHLHLHVLGGRQMTWPPG
;
A
#
# COMPACT_ATOMS: atom_id res chain seq x y z
N GLN A 1 -3.28 -43.32 -3.18
CA GLN A 1 -3.29 -42.02 -2.45
C GLN A 1 -3.83 -42.29 -1.06
N THR A 2 -2.93 -42.34 -0.09
CA THR A 2 -3.26 -42.69 1.31
C THR A 2 -3.20 -41.41 2.15
N TYR A 3 -4.33 -40.96 2.63
CA TYR A 3 -4.43 -39.87 3.61
C TYR A 3 -4.02 -40.40 4.99
N LEU A 4 -2.96 -39.86 5.57
CA LEU A 4 -2.58 -40.07 6.98
C LEU A 4 -3.52 -39.23 7.86
N GLN A 5 -4.48 -39.89 8.50
CA GLN A 5 -5.23 -39.32 9.61
C GLN A 5 -4.35 -39.33 10.87
N VAL A 6 -3.93 -38.15 11.32
CA VAL A 6 -3.28 -37.99 12.61
C VAL A 6 -4.36 -37.87 13.68
N SER A 7 -4.58 -38.95 14.40
CA SER A 7 -5.47 -39.00 15.57
C SER A 7 -4.75 -38.41 16.79
N LEU A 8 -5.18 -37.26 17.26
CA LEU A 8 -4.71 -36.67 18.52
C LEU A 8 -5.45 -37.33 19.71
N SER A 9 -4.68 -37.81 20.70
CA SER A 9 -5.23 -38.47 21.88
C SER A 9 -5.99 -37.49 22.77
N PRO A 10 -6.97 -37.98 23.59
CA PRO A 10 -7.81 -37.15 24.49
C PRO A 10 -7.04 -36.30 25.52
N MET A 11 -5.83 -36.73 25.87
CA MET A 11 -4.99 -36.00 26.81
C MET A 11 -4.40 -34.68 26.24
N HIS A 12 -4.24 -34.58 24.95
CA HIS A 12 -3.74 -33.34 24.32
C HIS A 12 -4.82 -32.26 24.18
N LEU A 13 -6.06 -32.65 24.02
CA LEU A 13 -7.20 -31.72 24.00
C LEU A 13 -7.50 -31.08 25.37
N GLN A 14 -7.19 -31.79 26.48
CA GLN A 14 -7.43 -31.29 27.84
C GLN A 14 -6.40 -30.24 28.27
N LYS A 15 -5.13 -30.35 27.80
CA LYS A 15 -4.08 -29.34 28.06
C LYS A 15 -4.32 -28.03 27.31
N LEU A 16 -4.89 -28.05 26.09
CA LEU A 16 -5.27 -26.87 25.37
C LEU A 16 -6.45 -26.11 25.98
N ARG A 17 -7.35 -26.79 26.68
CA ARG A 17 -8.48 -26.14 27.35
C ARG A 17 -8.08 -25.39 28.64
N ILE A 18 -7.02 -25.80 29.33
CA ILE A 18 -6.58 -25.16 30.57
C ILE A 18 -5.80 -23.86 30.30
N LEU A 19 -5.11 -23.76 29.14
CA LEU A 19 -4.42 -22.52 28.78
C LEU A 19 -5.34 -21.39 28.26
N ALA A 20 -6.54 -21.74 27.79
CA ALA A 20 -7.48 -20.74 27.21
C ALA A 20 -8.26 -19.94 28.28
N HIS A 21 -8.21 -20.35 29.57
CA HIS A 21 -9.02 -19.72 30.63
C HIS A 21 -8.30 -18.66 31.46
N HIS A 22 -7.01 -18.38 31.21
CA HIS A 22 -6.23 -17.45 32.04
C HIS A 22 -5.69 -16.21 31.30
N ILE A 23 -5.98 -16.02 30.00
CA ILE A 23 -5.62 -14.78 29.31
C ILE A 23 -6.90 -13.95 29.14
N ARG A 24 -7.21 -13.09 30.09
CA ARG A 24 -8.11 -11.96 29.85
C ARG A 24 -7.37 -11.01 28.91
N PRO A 25 -7.91 -10.68 27.72
CA PRO A 25 -7.29 -9.66 26.89
C PRO A 25 -7.27 -8.35 27.68
N SER A 26 -6.08 -7.76 27.85
CA SER A 26 -5.92 -6.47 28.48
C SER A 26 -6.75 -5.43 27.72
N SER A 27 -7.27 -4.42 28.42
CA SER A 27 -8.03 -3.31 27.82
C SER A 27 -7.26 -2.64 26.68
N PHE A 28 -5.94 -2.70 26.69
CA PHE A 28 -5.04 -2.18 25.66
C PHE A 28 -5.15 -2.96 24.33
N THR A 29 -5.21 -4.29 24.35
CA THR A 29 -5.38 -5.11 23.15
C THR A 29 -6.76 -4.93 22.50
N ARG A 30 -7.78 -4.67 23.29
CA ARG A 30 -9.15 -4.43 22.78
C ARG A 30 -9.29 -3.06 22.11
N ALA A 31 -8.66 -2.02 22.68
CA ALA A 31 -8.65 -0.67 22.10
C ALA A 31 -7.88 -0.61 20.77
N PHE A 32 -6.73 -1.31 20.66
CA PHE A 32 -5.93 -1.38 19.47
C PHE A 32 -6.65 -2.14 18.32
N SER A 33 -7.36 -3.22 18.65
CA SER A 33 -8.16 -3.98 17.67
C SER A 33 -9.38 -3.21 17.15
N SER A 34 -10.04 -2.38 17.99
CA SER A 34 -11.18 -1.56 17.57
C SER A 34 -10.76 -0.41 16.66
N SER A 35 -9.66 0.27 16.96
CA SER A 35 -9.09 1.35 16.15
C SER A 35 -8.70 0.86 14.74
N LEU A 36 -8.01 -0.27 14.62
CA LEU A 36 -7.67 -0.88 13.33
C LEU A 36 -8.93 -1.27 12.52
N CYS A 37 -10.01 -1.69 13.19
CA CYS A 37 -11.27 -2.05 12.52
C CYS A 37 -11.99 -0.81 11.98
N GLU A 38 -12.01 0.30 12.72
CA GLU A 38 -12.62 1.56 12.29
C GLU A 38 -11.86 2.18 11.11
N ASP A 39 -10.52 2.20 11.16
CA ASP A 39 -9.69 2.67 10.05
C ASP A 39 -9.88 1.82 8.79
N THR A 40 -9.98 0.50 8.94
CA THR A 40 -10.23 -0.41 7.81
C THR A 40 -11.60 -0.21 7.20
N GLN A 41 -12.63 0.03 8.02
CA GLN A 41 -13.99 0.31 7.53
C GLN A 41 -14.07 1.67 6.82
N ALA A 42 -13.37 2.68 7.35
CA ALA A 42 -13.28 4.00 6.70
C ALA A 42 -12.56 3.89 5.33
N MET A 43 -11.51 3.07 5.22
CA MET A 43 -10.83 2.78 3.95
C MET A 43 -11.72 2.03 2.97
N LEU A 44 -12.50 1.06 3.43
CA LEU A 44 -13.50 0.34 2.60
C LEU A 44 -14.61 1.26 2.09
N ALA A 45 -15.07 2.20 2.92
CA ALA A 45 -16.05 3.20 2.53
C ALA A 45 -15.49 4.15 1.46
N LYS A 46 -14.23 4.61 1.61
CA LYS A 46 -13.53 5.39 0.59
C LYS A 46 -13.36 4.62 -0.72
N ALA A 47 -13.04 3.32 -0.66
CA ALA A 47 -12.92 2.47 -1.84
C ALA A 47 -14.21 2.44 -2.66
N LYS A 48 -15.35 2.28 -2.00
CA LYS A 48 -16.68 2.27 -2.65
C LYS A 48 -17.07 3.64 -3.24
N GLN A 49 -16.64 4.74 -2.62
CA GLN A 49 -16.91 6.10 -3.13
C GLN A 49 -16.03 6.48 -4.32
N SER A 50 -14.86 5.87 -4.49
CA SER A 50 -13.91 6.25 -5.55
C SER A 50 -14.21 5.65 -6.92
N GLU A 51 -15.14 4.70 -7.03
CA GLU A 51 -15.58 4.19 -8.32
C GLU A 51 -16.31 5.32 -9.10
N GLY A 52 -15.62 5.87 -10.09
CA GLY A 52 -16.15 6.91 -10.99
C GLY A 52 -16.01 8.35 -10.50
N GLN A 53 -15.59 8.61 -9.27
CA GLN A 53 -15.36 9.97 -8.76
C GLN A 53 -13.89 10.41 -8.97
N PRO A 54 -13.64 11.72 -9.17
CA PRO A 54 -12.28 12.26 -9.19
C PRO A 54 -11.57 12.02 -7.86
N THR A 55 -10.39 11.41 -7.93
CA THR A 55 -9.53 11.22 -6.76
C THR A 55 -8.75 12.50 -6.44
N LEU A 56 -8.03 12.49 -5.29
CA LEU A 56 -7.07 13.56 -4.98
C LEU A 56 -6.01 13.71 -6.10
N PHE A 57 -5.58 12.59 -6.71
CA PHE A 57 -4.56 12.62 -7.75
C PHE A 57 -5.08 13.17 -9.07
N ASP A 58 -6.35 12.93 -9.42
CA ASP A 58 -6.99 13.59 -10.55
C ASP A 58 -6.98 15.12 -10.36
N LYS A 59 -7.23 15.61 -9.12
CA LYS A 59 -7.18 17.03 -8.78
C LYS A 59 -5.76 17.62 -8.78
N ILE A 60 -4.74 16.81 -8.52
CA ILE A 60 -3.34 17.21 -8.67
C ILE A 60 -2.97 17.33 -10.15
N LEU A 61 -3.41 16.37 -10.97
CA LEU A 61 -3.16 16.38 -12.41
C LEU A 61 -3.84 17.54 -13.14
N ASP A 62 -5.05 17.92 -12.73
CA ASP A 62 -5.78 19.09 -13.28
C ASP A 62 -5.35 20.42 -12.65
N LYS A 63 -4.37 20.39 -11.71
CA LYS A 63 -3.80 21.55 -10.99
C LYS A 63 -4.77 22.29 -10.06
N SER A 64 -5.92 21.70 -9.70
CA SER A 64 -6.84 22.26 -8.71
C SER A 64 -6.32 22.07 -7.26
N VAL A 65 -5.42 21.11 -7.05
CA VAL A 65 -4.67 20.90 -5.80
C VAL A 65 -3.17 21.02 -6.10
N PRO A 66 -2.44 21.88 -5.39
CA PRO A 66 -1.00 22.05 -5.61
C PRO A 66 -0.21 20.79 -5.20
N SER A 67 0.89 20.52 -5.90
CA SER A 67 1.86 19.48 -5.58
C SER A 67 3.27 19.93 -5.98
N GLU A 68 4.27 19.43 -5.26
CA GLU A 68 5.68 19.65 -5.62
C GLU A 68 6.10 18.57 -6.63
N MET A 69 6.13 18.94 -7.91
CA MET A 69 6.51 18.04 -9.00
C MET A 69 8.01 17.77 -8.96
N VAL A 70 8.39 16.49 -9.08
CA VAL A 70 9.78 16.02 -9.13
C VAL A 70 10.15 15.58 -10.55
N TYR A 71 9.28 14.81 -11.21
CA TYR A 71 9.52 14.30 -12.55
C TYR A 71 8.21 14.13 -13.32
N GLU A 72 8.24 14.41 -14.60
CA GLU A 72 7.05 14.32 -15.45
C GLU A 72 7.39 13.81 -16.85
N THR A 73 6.50 13.01 -17.42
CA THR A 73 6.50 12.60 -18.82
C THR A 73 5.12 12.79 -19.42
N GLU A 74 4.94 12.44 -20.70
CA GLU A 74 3.61 12.40 -21.32
C GLU A 74 2.62 11.51 -20.53
N HIS A 75 3.09 10.41 -19.91
CA HIS A 75 2.23 9.37 -19.33
C HIS A 75 2.28 9.30 -17.81
N VAL A 76 3.34 9.79 -17.17
CA VAL A 76 3.61 9.64 -15.73
C VAL A 76 3.84 11.01 -15.10
N TYR A 77 3.32 11.19 -13.89
CA TYR A 77 3.54 12.36 -13.06
C TYR A 77 4.09 11.90 -11.70
N CYS A 78 5.22 12.47 -11.26
CA CYS A 78 5.86 12.15 -10.00
C CYS A 78 5.98 13.41 -9.14
N PHE A 79 5.55 13.35 -7.89
CA PHE A 79 5.50 14.48 -6.96
C PHE A 79 5.80 14.04 -5.52
N ARG A 80 6.22 14.98 -4.68
CA ARG A 80 6.51 14.70 -3.27
C ARG A 80 5.24 14.37 -2.49
N ASP A 81 5.32 13.36 -1.64
CA ASP A 81 4.23 13.05 -0.70
C ASP A 81 4.16 14.13 0.39
N ILE A 82 2.94 14.59 0.68
CA ILE A 82 2.67 15.60 1.72
C ILE A 82 2.89 15.07 3.15
N ALA A 83 2.85 13.74 3.33
CA ALA A 83 3.07 13.05 4.60
C ALA A 83 4.24 12.07 4.50
N PRO A 84 5.49 12.55 4.32
CA PRO A 84 6.63 11.71 3.99
C PRO A 84 6.95 10.69 5.08
N GLN A 85 7.18 9.43 4.68
CA GLN A 85 7.54 8.30 5.54
C GLN A 85 9.04 7.99 5.51
N ALA A 86 9.81 8.76 4.73
CA ALA A 86 11.27 8.70 4.62
C ALA A 86 11.78 10.09 4.23
N PRO A 87 13.07 10.41 4.39
CA PRO A 87 13.66 11.68 3.95
C PRO A 87 13.35 12.00 2.49
N THR A 88 13.38 11.00 1.61
CA THR A 88 12.82 11.08 0.26
C THR A 88 11.58 10.19 0.18
N HIS A 89 10.45 10.80 -0.14
CA HIS A 89 9.19 10.11 -0.39
C HIS A 89 8.48 10.77 -1.58
N VAL A 90 8.52 10.11 -2.71
CA VAL A 90 7.93 10.57 -3.97
C VAL A 90 6.89 9.58 -4.44
N LEU A 91 5.76 10.09 -4.92
CA LEU A 91 4.69 9.30 -5.54
C LEU A 91 4.81 9.39 -7.06
N CYS A 92 4.75 8.25 -7.76
CA CYS A 92 4.68 8.17 -9.22
C CYS A 92 3.32 7.61 -9.62
N ILE A 93 2.56 8.37 -10.42
CA ILE A 93 1.21 8.02 -10.85
C ILE A 93 1.08 8.04 -12.37
N PRO A 94 0.20 7.22 -12.97
CA PRO A 94 -0.19 7.39 -14.37
C PRO A 94 -1.07 8.63 -14.52
N LYS A 95 -0.86 9.42 -15.58
CA LYS A 95 -1.71 10.58 -15.87
C LYS A 95 -3.13 10.19 -16.31
N VAL A 96 -3.25 9.04 -16.97
CA VAL A 96 -4.54 8.45 -17.33
C VAL A 96 -4.77 7.24 -16.44
N ARG A 97 -5.81 7.26 -15.62
CA ARG A 97 -6.10 6.19 -14.66
C ARG A 97 -6.48 4.87 -15.33
N ASP A 98 -7.23 4.89 -16.43
CA ASP A 98 -7.63 3.73 -17.23
C ASP A 98 -8.13 2.54 -16.38
N ALA A 99 -9.01 2.81 -15.42
CA ALA A 99 -9.52 1.86 -14.43
C ALA A 99 -8.45 1.30 -13.45
N LEU A 100 -7.18 1.70 -13.52
CA LEU A 100 -6.13 1.31 -12.56
C LEU A 100 -6.32 2.01 -11.21
N THR A 101 -7.32 1.57 -10.46
CA THR A 101 -7.54 2.04 -9.08
C THR A 101 -6.55 1.44 -8.10
N GLY A 102 -5.98 0.27 -8.39
CA GLY A 102 -4.93 -0.43 -7.66
C GLY A 102 -4.27 -1.46 -8.56
N LEU A 103 -3.20 -2.09 -8.09
CA LEU A 103 -2.45 -3.07 -8.88
C LEU A 103 -3.28 -4.31 -9.22
N LYS A 104 -4.20 -4.72 -8.34
CA LYS A 104 -5.14 -5.83 -8.58
C LYS A 104 -6.05 -5.63 -9.81
N MET A 105 -6.18 -4.38 -10.28
CA MET A 105 -6.97 -4.04 -11.47
C MET A 105 -6.12 -4.02 -12.75
N ALA A 106 -4.84 -4.41 -12.66
CA ALA A 106 -3.98 -4.47 -13.82
C ALA A 106 -4.38 -5.63 -14.75
N GLU A 107 -4.36 -5.34 -16.04
CA GLU A 107 -4.59 -6.26 -17.16
C GLU A 107 -3.40 -6.16 -18.13
N ASP A 108 -3.28 -7.09 -19.07
CA ASP A 108 -2.17 -7.13 -20.05
C ASP A 108 -2.03 -5.81 -20.84
N ARG A 109 -3.14 -5.12 -21.13
CA ARG A 109 -3.12 -3.79 -21.78
C ARG A 109 -2.40 -2.71 -20.99
N HIS A 110 -2.21 -2.91 -19.67
CA HIS A 110 -1.53 -1.98 -18.79
C HIS A 110 -0.01 -2.20 -18.68
N GLU A 111 0.54 -3.24 -19.34
CA GLU A 111 1.97 -3.57 -19.29
C GLU A 111 2.85 -2.35 -19.60
N ALA A 112 2.52 -1.61 -20.66
CA ALA A 112 3.29 -0.44 -21.08
C ALA A 112 3.31 0.67 -20.01
N ILE A 113 2.18 0.99 -19.39
CA ILE A 113 2.11 2.05 -18.36
C ILE A 113 2.76 1.60 -17.05
N LEU A 114 2.63 0.33 -16.66
CA LEU A 114 3.31 -0.23 -15.49
C LEU A 114 4.83 -0.18 -15.68
N GLY A 115 5.34 -0.54 -16.85
CA GLY A 115 6.76 -0.41 -17.20
C GLY A 115 7.24 1.05 -17.14
N LYS A 116 6.45 2.01 -17.66
CA LYS A 116 6.77 3.44 -17.60
C LYS A 116 6.82 3.97 -16.15
N LEU A 117 5.92 3.51 -15.28
CA LEU A 117 5.93 3.86 -13.86
C LEU A 117 7.19 3.36 -13.16
N MET A 118 7.61 2.12 -13.41
CA MET A 118 8.85 1.56 -12.85
C MET A 118 10.09 2.32 -13.33
N ILE A 119 10.16 2.67 -14.62
CA ILE A 119 11.26 3.47 -15.17
C ILE A 119 11.24 4.89 -14.57
N ALA A 120 10.08 5.50 -14.41
CA ALA A 120 9.96 6.82 -13.77
C ALA A 120 10.43 6.78 -12.32
N ALA A 121 10.05 5.76 -11.54
CA ALA A 121 10.50 5.57 -10.18
C ALA A 121 12.04 5.43 -10.08
N SER A 122 12.66 4.68 -11.00
CA SER A 122 14.12 4.58 -11.09
C SER A 122 14.78 5.93 -11.40
N LYS A 123 14.22 6.70 -12.33
CA LYS A 123 14.74 8.05 -12.66
C LYS A 123 14.61 9.01 -11.48
N VAL A 124 13.47 8.99 -10.79
CA VAL A 124 13.26 9.77 -9.54
C VAL A 124 14.31 9.38 -8.50
N ALA A 125 14.55 8.10 -8.27
CA ALA A 125 15.55 7.65 -7.31
C ALA A 125 16.96 8.19 -7.64
N HIS A 126 17.34 8.19 -8.92
CA HIS A 126 18.60 8.76 -9.36
C HIS A 126 18.65 10.29 -9.18
N MET A 127 17.60 11.02 -9.53
CA MET A 127 17.48 12.47 -9.34
C MET A 127 17.56 12.88 -7.87
N GLU A 128 17.06 12.04 -6.97
CA GLU A 128 17.08 12.24 -5.51
C GLU A 128 18.37 11.69 -4.85
N ASN A 129 19.37 11.27 -5.64
CA ASN A 129 20.66 10.74 -5.18
C ASN A 129 20.50 9.51 -4.24
N LEU A 130 19.59 8.59 -4.58
CA LEU A 130 19.35 7.37 -3.82
C LEU A 130 20.17 6.18 -4.32
N ASP A 131 21.39 6.43 -4.77
CA ASP A 131 22.27 5.42 -5.41
C ASP A 131 22.68 4.29 -4.43
N GLU A 132 22.71 4.56 -3.12
CA GLU A 132 22.99 3.56 -2.10
C GLU A 132 21.82 2.61 -1.83
N GLY A 133 20.60 2.99 -2.27
CA GLY A 133 19.42 2.14 -2.17
C GLY A 133 18.14 2.88 -1.83
N TYR A 134 17.07 2.31 -2.31
CA TYR A 134 15.70 2.80 -2.09
C TYR A 134 14.71 1.64 -2.13
N ARG A 135 13.48 1.93 -1.76
CA ARG A 135 12.38 0.96 -1.85
C ARG A 135 11.27 1.52 -2.70
N ILE A 136 10.71 0.66 -3.56
CA ILE A 136 9.45 0.94 -4.25
C ILE A 136 8.36 0.16 -3.53
N VAL A 137 7.24 0.83 -3.20
CA VAL A 137 6.09 0.22 -2.56
C VAL A 137 4.85 0.51 -3.39
N VAL A 138 4.00 -0.49 -3.56
CA VAL A 138 2.66 -0.36 -4.11
C VAL A 138 1.68 -0.87 -3.05
N ASN A 139 0.87 0.02 -2.53
CA ASN A 139 -0.20 -0.34 -1.61
C ASN A 139 -1.45 -0.72 -2.42
N ASP A 140 -2.00 -1.91 -2.18
CA ASP A 140 -3.21 -2.37 -2.85
C ASP A 140 -4.27 -2.78 -1.83
N GLY A 141 -5.43 -2.18 -1.93
CA GLY A 141 -6.56 -2.42 -1.08
C GLY A 141 -6.40 -1.96 0.37
N PRO A 142 -7.47 -2.14 1.19
CA PRO A 142 -7.50 -1.62 2.56
C PRO A 142 -6.42 -2.24 3.48
N LEU A 143 -6.22 -3.55 3.41
CA LEU A 143 -5.21 -4.24 4.20
C LEU A 143 -3.78 -3.93 3.74
N GLY A 144 -3.60 -3.46 2.49
CA GLY A 144 -2.34 -2.93 1.97
C GLY A 144 -2.14 -1.44 2.27
N CYS A 145 -3.00 -0.81 3.10
CA CYS A 145 -2.96 0.62 3.44
C CYS A 145 -3.10 1.57 2.23
N GLN A 146 -3.81 1.16 1.19
CA GLN A 146 -4.09 2.03 0.05
C GLN A 146 -5.07 3.14 0.45
N SER A 147 -4.62 4.41 0.38
CA SER A 147 -5.41 5.58 0.78
C SER A 147 -6.10 6.28 -0.40
N VAL A 148 -5.54 6.21 -1.61
CA VAL A 148 -6.09 6.82 -2.83
C VAL A 148 -6.25 5.74 -3.90
N TYR A 149 -7.46 5.62 -4.46
CA TYR A 149 -7.80 4.59 -5.47
C TYR A 149 -7.51 5.07 -6.89
N HIS A 150 -6.27 5.39 -7.11
CA HIS A 150 -5.57 5.67 -8.34
C HIS A 150 -4.18 5.04 -8.17
N LEU A 151 -3.79 4.12 -9.03
CA LEU A 151 -2.54 3.38 -8.88
C LEU A 151 -1.36 4.35 -8.67
N HIS A 152 -0.54 4.08 -7.69
CA HIS A 152 0.65 4.86 -7.41
C HIS A 152 1.77 3.99 -6.84
N LEU A 153 2.99 4.37 -7.18
CA LEU A 153 4.21 3.80 -6.64
C LEU A 153 4.82 4.82 -5.67
N HIS A 154 5.13 4.37 -4.45
CA HIS A 154 5.96 5.14 -3.52
C HIS A 154 7.43 4.85 -3.80
N VAL A 155 8.25 5.89 -3.93
CA VAL A 155 9.71 5.82 -3.93
C VAL A 155 10.20 6.32 -2.58
N LEU A 156 10.78 5.45 -1.77
CA LEU A 156 11.21 5.75 -0.40
C LEU A 156 12.72 5.58 -0.29
N GLY A 157 13.42 6.59 0.19
CA GLY A 157 14.87 6.55 0.34
C GLY A 157 15.42 7.60 1.30
N GLY A 158 16.75 7.75 1.27
CA GLY A 158 17.46 8.71 2.12
C GLY A 158 17.72 8.22 3.55
N ARG A 159 17.43 6.96 3.86
CA ARG A 159 17.78 6.26 5.11
C ARG A 159 17.95 4.78 4.88
N GLN A 160 18.61 4.08 5.82
CA GLN A 160 18.64 2.63 5.82
C GLN A 160 17.21 2.06 5.95
N MET A 161 16.86 1.19 5.03
CA MET A 161 15.60 0.42 5.08
C MET A 161 15.80 -0.84 5.91
N THR A 162 14.75 -1.25 6.63
CA THR A 162 14.75 -2.51 7.41
C THR A 162 14.20 -3.67 6.60
N TRP A 163 14.51 -4.89 7.03
CA TRP A 163 13.90 -6.11 6.53
C TRP A 163 13.45 -6.97 7.71
N PRO A 164 12.25 -7.52 7.72
CA PRO A 164 11.20 -7.45 6.69
C PRO A 164 10.60 -6.04 6.51
N PRO A 165 9.91 -5.76 5.37
CA PRO A 165 9.48 -4.42 4.99
C PRO A 165 8.27 -3.86 5.77
N GLY A 166 7.68 -4.59 6.66
CA GLY A 166 6.51 -4.17 7.45
C GLY A 166 6.46 -4.83 8.81
#